data_b94b3e3dc6dd45e7614b4952ba595ae3
#
_entry.id   b94b3e3dc6dd45e7614b4952ba595ae3
#
_cell.length_a   1.000
_cell.length_b   1.000
_cell.length_c   1.000
_cell.angle_alpha   90.00
_cell.angle_beta   90.00
_cell.angle_gamma   90.00
#
_symmetry.space_group_name_H-M   'P 1'
#
loop_
_entity.id
_entity.type
_entity.pdbx_description
1 polymer ?
#
loop_
_entity_poly.entity_id
_entity_poly.type
_entity_poly.pdbx_seq_one_letter_code
_entity_poly.pdbx_strand_id
1 'polypeptide(L)'
;VTAMFYEIRTYRLKNGSIPTYLKAVEEEGIAIQKSHLGHLVGYFYSEIGTINEIVHIWAFSSLDDREARRQQLMADPQWQAFLPKIRDLIEVAENKIMKAANFSPTKQAG
;
A
#
# COMPACT_ATOMS: atom_id res chain seq x y z
N VAL A 1 -9.01 3.68 16.65
CA VAL A 1 -7.62 3.34 16.98
C VAL A 1 -6.70 4.47 16.56
N THR A 2 -5.80 4.87 17.45
CA THR A 2 -4.79 5.88 17.15
C THR A 2 -3.65 5.23 16.38
N ALA A 3 -3.39 5.73 15.17
CA ALA A 3 -2.26 5.27 14.40
C ALA A 3 -0.99 5.94 14.91
N MET A 4 0.08 5.15 15.07
CA MET A 4 1.40 5.64 15.48
C MET A 4 2.33 5.82 14.29
N PHE A 5 2.16 5.01 13.27
CA PHE A 5 3.04 5.00 12.11
C PHE A 5 2.25 4.90 10.82
N TYR A 6 2.77 5.55 9.79
CA TYR A 6 2.21 5.52 8.45
C TYR A 6 3.28 5.02 7.49
N GLU A 7 2.95 3.99 6.74
CA GLU A 7 3.84 3.49 5.69
C GLU A 7 3.41 4.07 4.36
N ILE A 8 4.30 4.84 3.74
CA ILE A 8 4.07 5.43 2.41
C ILE A 8 4.86 4.60 1.40
N ARG A 9 4.16 3.91 0.54
CA ARG A 9 4.76 3.07 -0.49
C ARG A 9 4.61 3.76 -1.84
N THR A 10 5.75 3.97 -2.52
CA THR A 10 5.77 4.62 -3.83
C THR A 10 6.34 3.65 -4.83
N TYR A 11 5.57 3.36 -5.88
CA TYR A 11 6.00 2.47 -6.96
C TYR A 11 6.07 3.24 -8.26
N ARG A 12 7.10 2.97 -9.05
CA ARG A 12 7.13 3.38 -10.43
C ARG A 12 6.87 2.16 -11.29
N LEU A 13 5.85 2.24 -12.13
CA LEU A 13 5.41 1.14 -12.99
C LEU A 13 6.03 1.27 -14.38
N LYS A 14 6.01 0.17 -15.11
CA LYS A 14 6.33 0.19 -16.54
C LYS A 14 5.40 1.15 -17.27
N ASN A 15 5.91 1.77 -18.32
CA ASN A 15 5.18 2.77 -19.07
C ASN A 15 3.82 2.23 -19.52
N GLY A 16 2.75 2.98 -19.23
CA GLY A 16 1.40 2.62 -19.65
C GLY A 16 0.71 1.56 -18.77
N SER A 17 1.34 1.13 -17.66
CA SER A 17 0.82 0.03 -16.86
C SER A 17 -0.20 0.44 -15.78
N ILE A 18 -0.42 1.74 -15.57
CA ILE A 18 -1.32 2.18 -14.48
C ILE A 18 -2.71 1.56 -14.59
N PRO A 19 -3.40 1.60 -15.75
CA PRO A 19 -4.73 1.01 -15.82
C PRO A 19 -4.75 -0.49 -15.51
N THR A 20 -3.77 -1.23 -16.00
CA THR A 20 -3.67 -2.68 -15.74
C THR A 20 -3.45 -2.95 -14.26
N TYR A 21 -2.53 -2.21 -13.64
CA TYR A 21 -2.21 -2.34 -12.24
C TYR A 21 -3.43 -2.02 -11.36
N LEU A 22 -4.06 -0.87 -11.60
CA LEU A 22 -5.20 -0.44 -10.79
C LEU A 22 -6.38 -1.38 -10.90
N LYS A 23 -6.63 -1.91 -12.10
CA LYS A 23 -7.72 -2.87 -12.30
C LYS A 23 -7.47 -4.15 -11.50
N ALA A 24 -6.26 -4.70 -11.57
CA ALA A 24 -5.91 -5.91 -10.84
C ALA A 24 -6.03 -5.69 -9.33
N VAL A 25 -5.53 -4.58 -8.81
CA VAL A 25 -5.60 -4.26 -7.39
C VAL A 25 -7.05 -4.07 -6.95
N GLU A 26 -7.84 -3.31 -7.70
CA GLU A 26 -9.24 -3.05 -7.36
C GLU A 26 -10.06 -4.33 -7.34
N GLU A 27 -9.89 -5.22 -8.32
CA GLU A 27 -10.69 -6.43 -8.44
C GLU A 27 -10.30 -7.53 -7.47
N GLU A 28 -9.03 -7.62 -7.11
CA GLU A 28 -8.53 -8.75 -6.31
C GLU A 28 -7.64 -8.34 -5.15
N GLY A 29 -6.60 -7.57 -5.43
CA GLY A 29 -5.50 -7.36 -4.47
C GLY A 29 -5.88 -6.56 -3.25
N ILE A 30 -6.70 -5.50 -3.41
CA ILE A 30 -6.99 -4.59 -2.32
C ILE A 30 -7.78 -5.24 -1.19
N ALA A 31 -8.71 -6.12 -1.51
CA ALA A 31 -9.49 -6.84 -0.49
C ALA A 31 -8.59 -7.73 0.36
N ILE A 32 -7.65 -8.42 -0.28
CA ILE A 32 -6.68 -9.28 0.41
C ILE A 32 -5.77 -8.44 1.30
N GLN A 33 -5.24 -7.34 0.77
CA GLN A 33 -4.37 -6.45 1.55
C GLN A 33 -5.10 -5.86 2.75
N LYS A 34 -6.31 -5.38 2.58
CA LYS A 34 -7.08 -4.78 3.67
C LYS A 34 -7.39 -5.79 4.78
N SER A 35 -7.63 -7.06 4.41
CA SER A 35 -7.94 -8.09 5.40
C SER A 35 -6.77 -8.35 6.35
N HIS A 36 -5.54 -8.13 5.91
CA HIS A 36 -4.34 -8.33 6.72
C HIS A 36 -3.72 -7.04 7.24
N LEU A 37 -3.57 -6.04 6.38
CA LEU A 37 -2.89 -4.81 6.75
C LEU A 37 -3.76 -3.85 7.55
N GLY A 38 -5.07 -3.99 7.45
CA GLY A 38 -6.00 -3.22 8.27
C GLY A 38 -6.37 -1.89 7.64
N HIS A 39 -5.76 -0.79 8.07
CA HIS A 39 -6.21 0.55 7.72
C HIS A 39 -5.48 1.12 6.52
N LEU A 40 -6.22 1.25 5.41
CA LEU A 40 -5.75 1.96 4.22
C LEU A 40 -6.11 3.44 4.34
N VAL A 41 -5.10 4.31 4.36
CA VAL A 41 -5.30 5.75 4.42
C VAL A 41 -5.67 6.31 3.06
N GLY A 42 -5.00 5.85 2.00
CA GLY A 42 -5.28 6.29 0.66
C GLY A 42 -4.47 5.52 -0.37
N TYR A 43 -4.93 5.58 -1.62
CA TYR A 43 -4.28 4.89 -2.74
C TYR A 43 -4.38 5.82 -3.94
N PHE A 44 -3.22 6.22 -4.48
CA PHE A 44 -3.15 7.31 -5.45
C PHE A 44 -2.34 6.90 -6.68
N TYR A 45 -2.64 7.53 -7.80
CA TYR A 45 -1.80 7.44 -8.98
C TYR A 45 -1.55 8.84 -9.52
N SER A 46 -0.43 9.01 -10.21
CA SER A 46 0.01 10.32 -10.67
C SER A 46 -0.86 10.86 -11.79
N GLU A 47 -1.36 12.08 -11.64
CA GLU A 47 -2.07 12.81 -12.69
C GLU A 47 -1.11 13.74 -13.43
N ILE A 48 -0.34 14.51 -12.65
CA ILE A 48 0.63 15.47 -13.19
C ILE A 48 1.93 15.27 -12.41
N GLY A 49 3.05 15.29 -13.12
CA GLY A 49 4.38 15.10 -12.53
C GLY A 49 4.98 13.79 -12.99
N THR A 50 5.62 13.05 -12.09
CA THR A 50 6.21 11.75 -12.41
C THR A 50 5.11 10.78 -12.85
N ILE A 51 5.12 10.42 -14.13
CA ILE A 51 4.11 9.51 -14.68
C ILE A 51 4.40 8.07 -14.28
N ASN A 52 3.36 7.23 -14.38
CA ASN A 52 3.42 5.80 -14.03
C ASN A 52 3.73 5.55 -12.55
N GLU A 53 3.38 6.51 -11.70
CA GLU A 53 3.66 6.40 -10.26
C GLU A 53 2.39 6.06 -9.49
N ILE A 54 2.55 5.15 -8.53
CA ILE A 54 1.52 4.75 -7.57
C ILE A 54 2.02 5.12 -6.17
N VAL A 55 1.14 5.70 -5.36
CA VAL A 55 1.44 5.95 -3.94
C VAL A 55 0.29 5.41 -3.11
N HIS A 56 0.58 4.54 -2.14
CA HIS A 56 -0.45 4.11 -1.21
C HIS A 56 0.09 4.17 0.22
N ILE A 57 -0.82 4.43 1.15
CA ILE A 57 -0.47 4.73 2.53
C ILE A 57 -1.28 3.84 3.47
N TRP A 58 -0.58 3.15 4.36
CA TRP A 58 -1.17 2.25 5.35
C TRP A 58 -0.80 2.73 6.76
N ALA A 59 -1.75 2.67 7.69
CA ALA A 59 -1.54 3.09 9.07
C ALA A 59 -1.45 1.88 9.99
N PHE A 60 -0.52 1.93 10.95
CA PHE A 60 -0.29 0.86 11.91
C PHE A 60 -0.14 1.44 13.32
N SER A 61 -0.55 0.68 14.33
CA SER A 61 -0.44 1.10 15.72
C SER A 61 1.01 1.07 16.22
N SER A 62 1.83 0.17 15.69
CA SER A 62 3.24 0.00 16.05
C SER A 62 4.00 -0.66 14.92
N LEU A 63 5.33 -0.66 15.02
CA LEU A 63 6.16 -1.39 14.05
C LEU A 63 5.99 -2.90 14.22
N ASP A 64 5.78 -3.37 15.45
CA ASP A 64 5.50 -4.79 15.68
C ASP A 64 4.15 -5.19 15.05
N ASP A 65 3.14 -4.36 15.19
CA ASP A 65 1.84 -4.57 14.55
C ASP A 65 1.98 -4.68 13.04
N ARG A 66 2.73 -3.75 12.43
CA ARG A 66 3.03 -3.78 11.01
C ARG A 66 3.69 -5.09 10.59
N GLU A 67 4.73 -5.49 11.33
CA GLU A 67 5.48 -6.71 11.00
C GLU A 67 4.59 -7.94 11.05
N ALA A 68 3.79 -8.07 12.10
CA ALA A 68 2.88 -9.21 12.25
C ALA A 68 1.86 -9.27 11.11
N ARG A 69 1.28 -8.13 10.75
CA ARG A 69 0.29 -8.05 9.68
C ARG A 69 0.90 -8.37 8.32
N ARG A 70 2.11 -7.89 8.06
CA ARG A 70 2.80 -8.18 6.81
C ARG A 70 3.17 -9.66 6.69
N GLN A 71 3.58 -10.29 7.78
CA GLN A 71 3.85 -11.73 7.78
C GLN A 71 2.60 -12.53 7.42
N GLN A 72 1.44 -12.14 7.97
CA GLN A 72 0.17 -12.80 7.64
C GLN A 72 -0.19 -12.62 6.17
N LEU A 73 0.02 -11.43 5.62
CA LEU A 73 -0.23 -11.17 4.21
C LEU A 73 0.66 -12.05 3.33
N MET A 74 1.95 -12.10 3.62
CA MET A 74 2.90 -12.90 2.83
C MET A 74 2.60 -14.40 2.90
N ALA A 75 2.01 -14.86 3.99
CA ALA A 75 1.65 -16.27 4.17
C ALA A 75 0.29 -16.62 3.54
N ASP A 76 -0.49 -15.64 3.10
CA ASP A 76 -1.82 -15.89 2.52
C ASP A 76 -1.67 -16.45 1.10
N PRO A 77 -2.20 -17.68 0.83
CA PRO A 77 -2.13 -18.24 -0.51
C PRO A 77 -2.81 -17.39 -1.58
N GLN A 78 -3.86 -16.67 -1.23
CA GLN A 78 -4.55 -15.77 -2.17
C GLN A 78 -3.63 -14.61 -2.58
N TRP A 79 -2.90 -14.06 -1.63
CA TRP A 79 -1.93 -13.01 -1.93
C TRP A 79 -0.79 -13.53 -2.80
N GLN A 80 -0.28 -14.71 -2.46
CA GLN A 80 0.79 -15.35 -3.24
C GLN A 80 0.36 -15.60 -4.69
N ALA A 81 -0.90 -15.98 -4.89
CA ALA A 81 -1.44 -16.20 -6.24
C ALA A 81 -1.68 -14.88 -6.99
N PHE A 82 -2.04 -13.82 -6.28
CA PHE A 82 -2.30 -12.50 -6.88
C PHE A 82 -1.02 -11.78 -7.25
N LEU A 83 -0.02 -11.83 -6.39
CA LEU A 83 1.18 -10.98 -6.49
C LEU A 83 1.86 -11.03 -7.87
N PRO A 84 1.98 -12.18 -8.55
CA PRO A 84 2.57 -12.21 -9.89
C PRO A 84 1.86 -11.33 -10.92
N LYS A 85 0.58 -11.03 -10.71
CA LYS A 85 -0.20 -10.22 -11.65
C LYS A 85 0.26 -8.76 -11.69
N ILE A 86 0.86 -8.28 -10.60
CA ILE A 86 1.32 -6.88 -10.51
C ILE A 86 2.83 -6.76 -10.38
N ARG A 87 3.51 -7.80 -9.89
CA ARG A 87 4.93 -7.71 -9.56
C ARG A 87 5.79 -7.28 -10.75
N ASP A 88 5.53 -7.83 -11.92
CA ASP A 88 6.33 -7.54 -13.10
C ASP A 88 6.05 -6.17 -13.69
N LEU A 89 4.98 -5.50 -13.25
CA LEU A 89 4.66 -4.15 -13.67
C LEU A 89 5.47 -3.10 -12.88
N ILE A 90 6.02 -3.48 -11.73
CA ILE A 90 6.71 -2.56 -10.83
C ILE A 90 8.19 -2.55 -11.17
N GLU A 91 8.70 -1.40 -11.62
CA GLU A 91 10.13 -1.24 -11.91
C GLU A 91 10.92 -0.77 -10.71
N VAL A 92 10.37 0.15 -9.92
CA VAL A 92 11.02 0.69 -8.73
C VAL A 92 9.99 0.73 -7.60
N ALA A 93 10.37 0.27 -6.44
CA ALA A 93 9.55 0.33 -5.24
C ALA A 93 10.33 0.98 -4.12
N GLU A 94 9.73 1.98 -3.50
CA GLU A 94 10.28 2.67 -2.34
C GLU A 94 9.26 2.68 -1.23
N ASN A 95 9.73 2.76 0.01
CA ASN A 95 8.83 2.78 1.13
C ASN A 95 9.43 3.65 2.25
N LYS A 96 8.57 4.37 2.97
CA LYS A 96 8.95 5.20 4.10
C LYS A 96 8.02 4.93 5.25
N ILE A 97 8.56 4.91 6.46
CA ILE A 97 7.77 4.84 7.68
C ILE A 97 7.81 6.24 8.31
N MET A 98 6.66 6.83 8.54
CA MET A 98 6.54 8.18 9.04
C MET A 98 5.61 8.24 10.24
N LYS A 99 5.79 9.25 11.08
CA LYS A 99 4.87 9.57 12.16
C LYS A 99 4.10 10.82 11.82
N ALA A 100 2.81 10.86 12.16
CA ALA A 100 2.03 12.07 11.98
C ALA A 100 2.43 13.11 13.01
N ALA A 101 2.53 14.37 12.58
CA ALA A 101 2.68 15.48 13.51
C ALA A 101 1.44 15.60 14.39
N ASN A 102 1.58 16.17 15.58
CA ASN A 102 0.45 16.29 16.50
C ASN A 102 -0.77 17.00 15.89
N PHE A 103 -0.53 17.95 14.99
CA PHE A 103 -1.59 18.73 14.36
C PHE A 103 -2.07 18.11 13.04
N SER A 104 -1.55 16.95 12.65
CA SER A 104 -1.97 16.30 11.40
C SER A 104 -3.39 15.74 11.56
N PRO A 105 -4.29 16.01 10.59
CA PRO A 105 -5.65 15.45 10.63
C PRO A 105 -5.69 13.95 10.50
N THR A 106 -4.59 13.30 10.08
CA THR A 106 -4.52 11.86 9.89
C THR A 106 -4.04 11.11 11.13
N LYS A 107 -3.82 11.80 12.26
CA LYS A 107 -3.29 11.15 13.47
C LYS A 107 -4.22 10.08 14.02
N GLN A 108 -5.53 10.28 13.87
CA GLN A 108 -6.54 9.30 14.26
C GLN A 108 -6.91 8.48 13.02
N ALA A 109 -6.68 7.16 13.06
CA ALA A 109 -6.99 6.29 11.95
C ALA A 109 -7.97 5.20 12.35
N GLY A 110 -9.01 5.07 11.64
CA GLY A 110 -10.00 4.00 11.70
C GLY A 110 -10.87 3.96 12.88
#